data_0f300c3ef2e8ab72580d7b46252c76ea
#
_entry.id   0f300c3ef2e8ab72580d7b46252c76ea
#
_cell.length_a   1.000
_cell.length_b   1.000
_cell.length_c   1.000
_cell.angle_alpha   90.00
_cell.angle_beta   90.00
_cell.angle_gamma   90.00
#
_symmetry.space_group_name_H-M   'P 1'
#
loop_
_entity.id
_entity.type
_entity.pdbx_description
1 polymer ?
#
loop_
_entity_poly.entity_id
_entity_poly.type
_entity_poly.pdbx_seq_one_letter_code
_entity_poly.pdbx_strand_id
1 'polypeptide(L)'
;MKLAGMASNRGRNLLHIADTAPGGAEFAVVLTNEADAPVLDGARERDIATEVVERAEDEPREEHERRLLERLEGYDVDLVCLDGYMRILTETFLDEAPRTLNVHPSLLPAFPGMDAHEQVLDAGVSVTGCTVHVVDETVDGGPIVTQQPVPVYDGDDAADLK
;
A
#
# COMPACT_ATOMS: atom_id res chain seq x y z
N MET A 1 -13.04 -6.72 11.73
CA MET A 1 -12.30 -5.48 11.45
C MET A 1 -12.46 -5.18 9.96
N LYS A 2 -12.99 -4.02 9.64
CA LYS A 2 -13.21 -3.59 8.26
C LYS A 2 -11.99 -2.84 7.73
N LEU A 3 -11.49 -3.25 6.58
CA LEU A 3 -10.31 -2.70 5.94
C LEU A 3 -10.68 -1.90 4.68
N ALA A 4 -9.92 -0.85 4.38
CA ALA A 4 -9.82 -0.31 3.05
C ALA A 4 -8.43 -0.64 2.48
N GLY A 5 -8.38 -1.09 1.24
CA GLY A 5 -7.14 -1.26 0.50
C GLY A 5 -6.91 -0.11 -0.45
N MET A 6 -5.66 0.36 -0.58
CA MET A 6 -5.30 1.35 -1.61
C MET A 6 -4.07 0.85 -2.38
N ALA A 7 -4.19 0.80 -3.70
CA ALA A 7 -3.09 0.38 -4.58
C ALA A 7 -3.19 1.07 -5.93
N SER A 8 -2.03 1.39 -6.54
CA SER A 8 -1.97 1.94 -7.91
C SER A 8 -1.71 0.86 -8.96
N ASN A 9 -1.51 -0.39 -8.54
CA ASN A 9 -1.15 -1.50 -9.42
C ASN A 9 -1.86 -2.81 -9.04
N ARG A 10 -1.13 -3.91 -8.81
CA ARG A 10 -1.70 -5.25 -8.58
C ARG A 10 -2.26 -5.47 -7.20
N GLY A 11 -1.79 -4.77 -6.17
CA GLY A 11 -2.25 -4.92 -4.79
C GLY A 11 -2.20 -6.37 -4.28
N ARG A 12 -1.11 -7.11 -4.54
CA ARG A 12 -1.02 -8.55 -4.24
C ARG A 12 -1.24 -8.88 -2.78
N ASN A 13 -0.67 -8.03 -1.90
CA ASN A 13 -0.81 -8.23 -0.46
C ASN A 13 -2.25 -7.98 -0.01
N LEU A 14 -2.93 -6.98 -0.57
CA LEU A 14 -4.35 -6.72 -0.28
C LEU A 14 -5.22 -7.92 -0.68
N LEU A 15 -5.01 -8.45 -1.88
CA LEU A 15 -5.77 -9.62 -2.36
C LEU A 15 -5.47 -10.88 -1.54
N HIS A 16 -4.21 -11.07 -1.11
CA HIS A 16 -3.86 -12.18 -0.22
C HIS A 16 -4.51 -12.05 1.16
N ILE A 17 -4.55 -10.85 1.73
CA ILE A 17 -5.26 -10.60 2.99
C ILE A 17 -6.76 -10.89 2.82
N ALA A 18 -7.37 -10.50 1.68
CA ALA A 18 -8.75 -10.79 1.38
C ALA A 18 -9.03 -12.31 1.33
N ASP A 19 -8.13 -13.09 0.72
CA ASP A 19 -8.27 -14.55 0.60
C ASP A 19 -8.10 -15.27 1.94
N THR A 20 -7.23 -14.76 2.82
CA THR A 20 -6.88 -15.42 4.08
C THR A 20 -7.68 -14.92 5.28
N ALA A 21 -8.29 -13.75 5.18
CA ALA A 21 -9.10 -13.10 6.22
C ALA A 21 -8.53 -13.23 7.64
N PRO A 22 -7.26 -12.84 7.89
CA PRO A 22 -6.60 -13.05 9.16
C PRO A 22 -7.35 -12.37 10.30
N GLY A 23 -7.65 -13.12 11.37
CA GLY A 23 -8.41 -12.59 12.51
C GLY A 23 -9.84 -12.13 12.19
N GLY A 24 -10.42 -12.59 11.08
CA GLY A 24 -11.73 -12.16 10.60
C GLY A 24 -11.73 -10.73 10.03
N ALA A 25 -10.58 -10.25 9.54
CA ALA A 25 -10.49 -9.00 8.81
C ALA A 25 -11.10 -9.16 7.41
N GLU A 26 -11.82 -8.14 6.94
CA GLU A 26 -12.45 -8.13 5.62
C GLU A 26 -12.28 -6.76 4.97
N PHE A 27 -12.01 -6.73 3.66
CA PHE A 27 -12.01 -5.49 2.91
C PHE A 27 -13.44 -5.05 2.59
N ALA A 28 -13.79 -3.86 3.06
CA ALA A 28 -15.04 -3.19 2.69
C ALA A 28 -14.91 -2.55 1.31
N VAL A 29 -13.72 -2.06 0.95
CA VAL A 29 -13.47 -1.38 -0.31
C VAL A 29 -11.99 -1.46 -0.69
N VAL A 30 -11.73 -1.44 -2.00
CA VAL A 30 -10.40 -1.20 -2.58
C VAL A 30 -10.46 0.07 -3.43
N LEU A 31 -9.60 1.03 -3.11
CA LEU A 31 -9.46 2.29 -3.85
C LEU A 31 -8.20 2.29 -4.70
N THR A 32 -8.27 2.95 -5.82
CA THR A 32 -7.12 3.21 -6.69
C THR A 32 -7.18 4.61 -7.30
N ASN A 33 -6.01 5.15 -7.63
CA ASN A 33 -5.86 6.38 -8.40
C ASN A 33 -5.65 6.13 -9.90
N GLU A 34 -5.72 4.88 -10.35
CA GLU A 34 -5.50 4.45 -11.72
C GLU A 34 -6.69 3.63 -12.22
N ALA A 35 -7.38 4.11 -13.27
CA ALA A 35 -8.61 3.49 -13.77
C ALA A 35 -8.42 2.06 -14.30
N ASP A 36 -7.22 1.72 -14.73
CA ASP A 36 -6.84 0.42 -15.29
C ASP A 36 -5.97 -0.41 -14.35
N ALA A 37 -5.91 -0.06 -13.05
CA ALA A 37 -5.14 -0.80 -12.06
C ALA A 37 -5.63 -2.25 -11.95
N PRO A 38 -4.76 -3.26 -12.11
CA PRO A 38 -5.15 -4.67 -12.05
C PRO A 38 -5.76 -5.11 -10.70
N VAL A 39 -5.53 -4.37 -9.61
CA VAL A 39 -6.15 -4.62 -8.32
C VAL A 39 -7.68 -4.58 -8.38
N LEU A 40 -8.26 -3.78 -9.29
CA LEU A 40 -9.71 -3.64 -9.45
C LEU A 40 -10.37 -4.97 -9.84
N ASP A 41 -9.79 -5.67 -10.80
CA ASP A 41 -10.31 -6.97 -11.23
C ASP A 41 -10.16 -8.00 -10.11
N GLY A 42 -9.00 -8.04 -9.45
CA GLY A 42 -8.79 -8.92 -8.30
C GLY A 42 -9.75 -8.68 -7.14
N ALA A 43 -10.12 -7.42 -6.88
CA ALA A 43 -11.10 -7.07 -5.85
C ALA A 43 -12.52 -7.49 -6.26
N ARG A 44 -12.91 -7.24 -7.52
CA ARG A 44 -14.22 -7.63 -8.06
C ARG A 44 -14.43 -9.14 -8.06
N GLU A 45 -13.40 -9.93 -8.38
CA GLU A 45 -13.44 -11.41 -8.30
C GLU A 45 -13.72 -11.94 -6.89
N ARG A 46 -13.53 -11.09 -5.87
CA ARG A 46 -13.74 -11.38 -4.44
C ARG A 46 -14.98 -10.67 -3.87
N ASP A 47 -15.83 -10.12 -4.73
CA ASP A 47 -17.00 -9.33 -4.33
C ASP A 47 -16.68 -8.13 -3.41
N ILE A 48 -15.45 -7.59 -3.50
CA ILE A 48 -15.04 -6.39 -2.77
C ILE A 48 -15.42 -5.16 -3.59
N ALA A 49 -16.05 -4.17 -2.94
CA ALA A 49 -16.35 -2.89 -3.57
C ALA A 49 -15.09 -2.20 -4.08
N THR A 50 -15.19 -1.53 -5.22
CA THR A 50 -14.05 -0.82 -5.83
C THR A 50 -14.38 0.63 -6.10
N GLU A 51 -13.46 1.53 -5.80
CA GLU A 51 -13.55 2.95 -6.07
C GLU A 51 -12.34 3.43 -6.88
N VAL A 52 -12.57 4.25 -7.89
CA VAL A 52 -11.51 4.89 -8.68
C VAL A 52 -11.56 6.37 -8.42
N VAL A 53 -10.46 6.93 -7.91
CA VAL A 53 -10.31 8.36 -7.61
C VAL A 53 -9.05 8.86 -8.29
N GLU A 54 -9.14 9.09 -9.59
CA GLU A 54 -8.02 9.64 -10.36
C GLU A 54 -7.76 11.09 -9.94
N ARG A 55 -6.49 11.47 -9.93
CA ARG A 55 -6.08 12.85 -9.72
C ARG A 55 -5.88 13.53 -11.06
N ALA A 56 -6.57 14.65 -11.28
CA ALA A 56 -6.34 15.47 -12.47
C ALA A 56 -4.93 16.10 -12.43
N GLU A 57 -4.38 16.44 -13.59
CA GLU A 57 -3.00 16.92 -13.73
C GLU A 57 -2.71 18.17 -12.89
N ASP A 58 -3.67 19.11 -12.85
CA ASP A 58 -3.55 20.36 -12.10
C ASP A 58 -4.25 20.36 -10.75
N GLU A 59 -4.78 19.21 -10.30
CA GLU A 59 -5.50 19.11 -9.04
C GLU A 59 -4.52 19.16 -7.85
N PRO A 60 -4.75 20.02 -6.84
CA PRO A 60 -4.00 19.97 -5.59
C PRO A 60 -4.10 18.60 -4.91
N ARG A 61 -3.03 18.16 -4.23
CA ARG A 61 -3.03 16.87 -3.51
C ARG A 61 -4.15 16.80 -2.48
N GLU A 62 -4.31 17.85 -1.71
CA GLU A 62 -5.30 17.96 -0.64
C GLU A 62 -6.74 17.85 -1.17
N GLU A 63 -7.01 18.34 -2.38
CA GLU A 63 -8.32 18.21 -3.01
C GLU A 63 -8.59 16.76 -3.44
N HIS A 64 -7.63 16.11 -4.04
CA HIS A 64 -7.69 14.70 -4.35
C HIS A 64 -7.89 13.84 -3.08
N GLU A 65 -7.15 14.14 -2.01
CA GLU A 65 -7.26 13.43 -0.73
C GLU A 65 -8.61 13.60 -0.05
N ARG A 66 -9.24 14.80 -0.12
CA ARG A 66 -10.62 14.97 0.35
C ARG A 66 -11.60 14.08 -0.40
N ARG A 67 -11.45 13.92 -1.72
CA ARG A 67 -12.27 13.00 -2.49
C ARG A 67 -12.04 11.53 -2.11
N LEU A 68 -10.81 11.14 -1.76
CA LEU A 68 -10.53 9.82 -1.20
C LEU A 68 -11.24 9.61 0.14
N LEU A 69 -11.17 10.60 1.04
CA LEU A 69 -11.85 10.56 2.35
C LEU A 69 -13.37 10.45 2.18
N GLU A 70 -13.98 11.26 1.32
CA GLU A 70 -15.41 11.18 1.00
C GLU A 70 -15.85 9.79 0.54
N ARG A 71 -14.99 9.09 -0.23
CA ARG A 71 -15.28 7.71 -0.65
C ARG A 71 -15.16 6.72 0.50
N LEU A 72 -14.18 6.91 1.39
CA LEU A 72 -13.98 6.05 2.56
C LEU A 72 -15.12 6.15 3.58
N GLU A 73 -15.68 7.35 3.80
CA GLU A 73 -16.77 7.57 4.76
C GLU A 73 -17.97 6.62 4.58
N GLY A 74 -18.25 6.23 3.33
CA GLY A 74 -19.36 5.31 3.01
C GLY A 74 -19.18 3.87 3.48
N TYR A 75 -17.98 3.47 3.95
CA TYR A 75 -17.63 2.07 4.18
C TYR A 75 -17.39 1.70 5.65
N ASP A 76 -17.36 2.67 6.58
CA ASP A 76 -17.15 2.43 8.02
C ASP A 76 -15.87 1.60 8.29
N VAL A 77 -14.73 2.12 7.80
CA VAL A 77 -13.43 1.44 7.80
C VAL A 77 -12.68 1.64 9.11
N ASP A 78 -12.09 0.58 9.64
CA ASP A 78 -11.26 0.61 10.87
C ASP A 78 -9.78 0.89 10.57
N LEU A 79 -9.27 0.47 9.39
CA LEU A 79 -7.86 0.53 9.03
C LEU A 79 -7.70 0.65 7.51
N VAL A 80 -6.75 1.49 7.08
CA VAL A 80 -6.35 1.62 5.68
C VAL A 80 -5.04 0.86 5.45
N CYS A 81 -4.98 0.05 4.40
CA CYS A 81 -3.80 -0.72 3.99
C CYS A 81 -3.31 -0.26 2.62
N LEU A 82 -2.09 0.24 2.53
CA LEU A 82 -1.44 0.59 1.27
C LEU A 82 -0.58 -0.57 0.78
N ASP A 83 -0.67 -0.88 -0.52
CA ASP A 83 0.17 -1.87 -1.20
C ASP A 83 0.55 -1.35 -2.60
N GLY A 84 1.68 -0.67 -2.70
CA GLY A 84 2.09 -0.03 -3.94
C GLY A 84 1.16 1.09 -4.37
N TYR A 85 0.68 1.90 -3.43
CA TYR A 85 -0.04 3.13 -3.72
C TYR A 85 0.95 4.24 -4.03
N MET A 86 1.05 4.63 -5.32
CA MET A 86 2.09 5.50 -5.86
C MET A 86 1.81 6.99 -5.66
N ARG A 87 1.25 7.37 -4.54
CA ARG A 87 1.02 8.77 -4.13
C ARG A 87 1.47 8.97 -2.70
N ILE A 88 2.08 10.12 -2.43
CA ILE A 88 2.38 10.55 -1.06
C ILE A 88 1.10 11.15 -0.50
N LEU A 89 0.69 10.66 0.66
CA LEU A 89 -0.43 11.19 1.43
C LEU A 89 0.05 12.31 2.35
N THR A 90 -0.75 13.37 2.46
CA THR A 90 -0.45 14.52 3.31
C THR A 90 -1.23 14.46 4.63
N GLU A 91 -0.98 15.43 5.53
CA GLU A 91 -1.74 15.59 6.76
C GLU A 91 -3.26 15.64 6.51
N THR A 92 -3.71 16.20 5.38
CA THR A 92 -5.12 16.27 5.01
C THR A 92 -5.79 14.88 5.02
N PHE A 93 -5.10 13.86 4.51
CA PHE A 93 -5.61 12.49 4.55
C PHE A 93 -5.33 11.82 5.89
N LEU A 94 -4.10 11.95 6.41
CA LEU A 94 -3.63 11.19 7.57
C LEU A 94 -4.32 11.58 8.88
N ASP A 95 -4.76 12.83 9.01
CA ASP A 95 -5.45 13.32 10.21
C ASP A 95 -6.92 12.88 10.28
N GLU A 96 -7.56 12.70 9.12
CA GLU A 96 -8.99 12.38 9.03
C GLU A 96 -9.25 10.89 8.77
N ALA A 97 -8.34 10.21 8.06
CA ALA A 97 -8.47 8.78 7.75
C ALA A 97 -8.27 7.90 9.00
N PRO A 98 -8.83 6.69 9.02
CA PRO A 98 -8.38 5.67 9.95
C PRO A 98 -6.88 5.44 9.86
N ARG A 99 -6.28 4.85 10.93
CA ARG A 99 -4.85 4.53 10.90
C ARG A 99 -4.47 3.87 9.58
N THR A 100 -3.43 4.38 8.94
CA THR A 100 -2.96 3.92 7.65
C THR A 100 -1.65 3.17 7.79
N LEU A 101 -1.59 1.96 7.25
CA LEU A 101 -0.39 1.13 7.19
C LEU A 101 0.09 1.00 5.74
N ASN A 102 1.41 0.93 5.56
CA ASN A 102 2.02 0.62 4.27
C ASN A 102 2.93 -0.59 4.38
N VAL A 103 2.98 -1.40 3.34
CA VAL A 103 4.01 -2.42 3.17
C VAL A 103 5.08 -1.90 2.22
N HIS A 104 6.33 -1.82 2.72
CA HIS A 104 7.48 -1.40 1.95
C HIS A 104 8.41 -2.59 1.68
N PRO A 105 8.90 -2.79 0.44
CA PRO A 105 9.65 -3.99 0.06
C PRO A 105 11.15 -3.91 0.40
N SER A 106 11.47 -3.47 1.61
CA SER A 106 12.81 -3.56 2.19
C SER A 106 12.74 -3.65 3.72
N LEU A 107 13.87 -3.91 4.36
CA LEU A 107 14.01 -3.82 5.82
C LEU A 107 14.32 -2.37 6.21
N LEU A 108 13.30 -1.54 6.37
CA LEU A 108 13.46 -0.15 6.79
C LEU A 108 14.25 -0.07 8.13
N PRO A 109 15.09 0.95 8.32
CA PRO A 109 15.24 2.17 7.53
C PRO A 109 16.14 2.03 6.28
N ALA A 110 16.58 0.82 5.91
CA ALA A 110 17.36 0.60 4.71
C ALA A 110 16.47 0.64 3.45
N PHE A 111 16.98 1.27 2.38
CA PHE A 111 16.36 1.31 1.06
C PHE A 111 14.93 1.88 1.04
N PRO A 112 14.70 3.10 1.57
CA PRO A 112 13.40 3.75 1.49
C PRO A 112 13.11 4.27 0.09
N GLY A 113 11.84 4.63 -0.18
CA GLY A 113 11.41 5.26 -1.42
C GLY A 113 11.21 4.28 -2.57
N MET A 114 11.36 4.80 -3.79
CA MET A 114 11.11 4.06 -5.02
C MET A 114 12.22 3.04 -5.32
N ASP A 115 11.88 2.03 -6.10
CA ASP A 115 12.83 1.04 -6.65
C ASP A 115 13.67 0.31 -5.59
N ALA A 116 13.04 0.00 -4.44
CA ALA A 116 13.73 -0.63 -3.31
C ALA A 116 14.42 -1.96 -3.67
N HIS A 117 13.84 -2.78 -4.57
CA HIS A 117 14.46 -4.03 -5.02
C HIS A 117 15.76 -3.76 -5.80
N GLU A 118 15.77 -2.77 -6.67
CA GLU A 118 16.96 -2.35 -7.41
C GLU A 118 18.04 -1.82 -6.46
N GLN A 119 17.65 -0.99 -5.47
CA GLN A 119 18.57 -0.49 -4.45
C GLN A 119 19.20 -1.64 -3.66
N VAL A 120 18.43 -2.64 -3.28
CA VAL A 120 18.88 -3.85 -2.57
C VAL A 120 19.92 -4.60 -3.38
N LEU A 121 19.66 -4.85 -4.67
CA LEU A 121 20.57 -5.57 -5.58
C LEU A 121 21.86 -4.78 -5.82
N ASP A 122 21.76 -3.49 -6.07
CA ASP A 122 22.91 -2.59 -6.28
C ASP A 122 23.82 -2.52 -5.04
N ALA A 123 23.24 -2.59 -3.84
CA ALA A 123 23.98 -2.59 -2.59
C ALA A 123 24.68 -3.94 -2.30
N GLY A 124 24.32 -5.03 -2.99
CA GLY A 124 24.92 -6.35 -2.82
C GLY A 124 24.71 -6.95 -1.44
N VAL A 125 23.60 -6.62 -0.77
CA VAL A 125 23.27 -7.20 0.55
C VAL A 125 22.79 -8.64 0.39
N SER A 126 23.08 -9.48 1.36
CA SER A 126 22.65 -10.90 1.35
C SER A 126 21.28 -11.14 2.02
N VAL A 127 20.69 -10.09 2.61
CA VAL A 127 19.37 -10.15 3.27
C VAL A 127 18.61 -8.88 2.96
N THR A 128 17.35 -9.03 2.55
CA THR A 128 16.36 -7.96 2.45
C THR A 128 15.07 -8.39 3.12
N GLY A 129 13.94 -7.86 2.75
CA GLY A 129 12.64 -8.26 3.29
C GLY A 129 11.56 -7.24 3.02
N CYS A 130 10.54 -7.26 3.85
CA CYS A 130 9.50 -6.25 3.83
C CYS A 130 9.26 -5.67 5.23
N THR A 131 8.77 -4.46 5.26
CA THR A 131 8.40 -3.72 6.46
C THR A 131 6.95 -3.27 6.37
N VAL A 132 6.15 -3.60 7.38
CA VAL A 132 4.86 -2.93 7.60
C VAL A 132 5.09 -1.81 8.60
N HIS A 133 4.70 -0.60 8.23
CA HIS A 133 4.85 0.58 9.07
C HIS A 133 3.60 1.46 9.06
N VAL A 134 3.43 2.27 10.07
CA VAL A 134 2.41 3.33 10.10
C VAL A 134 2.84 4.41 9.12
N VAL A 135 1.91 4.89 8.30
CA VAL A 135 2.17 6.01 7.39
C VAL A 135 2.08 7.32 8.17
N ASP A 136 3.10 8.15 8.01
CA ASP A 136 3.15 9.52 8.49
C ASP A 136 3.62 10.46 7.37
N GLU A 137 3.94 11.69 7.68
CA GLU A 137 4.39 12.71 6.71
C GLU A 137 5.75 12.40 6.07
N THR A 138 6.51 11.48 6.64
CA THR A 138 7.83 11.10 6.14
C THR A 138 7.72 9.90 5.20
N VAL A 139 8.39 9.96 4.06
CA VAL A 139 8.40 8.83 3.12
C VAL A 139 9.09 7.64 3.80
N ASP A 140 8.32 6.56 4.01
CA ASP A 140 8.75 5.30 4.64
C ASP A 140 9.43 5.46 6.01
N GLY A 141 9.16 6.56 6.71
CA GLY A 141 9.81 6.91 7.98
C GLY A 141 8.97 6.66 9.23
N GLY A 142 7.70 6.34 9.07
CA GLY A 142 6.79 6.12 10.20
C GLY A 142 7.10 4.90 11.05
N PRO A 143 6.46 4.77 12.22
CA PRO A 143 6.71 3.70 13.17
C PRO A 143 6.58 2.30 12.56
N ILE A 144 7.60 1.46 12.72
CA ILE A 144 7.61 0.07 12.24
C ILE A 144 6.66 -0.77 13.10
N VAL A 145 5.78 -1.50 12.44
CA VAL A 145 4.85 -2.45 13.08
C VAL A 145 5.46 -3.85 13.10
N THR A 146 5.94 -4.32 11.94
CA THR A 146 6.58 -5.64 11.81
C THR A 146 7.49 -5.68 10.59
N GLN A 147 8.45 -6.61 10.61
CA GLN A 147 9.37 -6.85 9.50
C GLN A 147 9.54 -8.35 9.28
N GLN A 148 9.67 -8.73 8.01
CA GLN A 148 9.99 -10.11 7.64
C GLN A 148 11.24 -10.12 6.76
N PRO A 149 12.36 -10.70 7.21
CA PRO A 149 13.57 -10.85 6.40
C PRO A 149 13.43 -11.99 5.39
N VAL A 150 14.07 -11.81 4.23
CA VAL A 150 14.25 -12.84 3.21
C VAL A 150 15.71 -12.82 2.71
N PRO A 151 16.31 -13.96 2.34
CA PRO A 151 17.64 -13.99 1.76
C PRO A 151 17.64 -13.40 0.34
N VAL A 152 18.79 -12.86 -0.07
CA VAL A 152 19.10 -12.48 -1.45
C VAL A 152 20.20 -13.42 -1.93
N TYR A 153 19.96 -14.12 -3.02
CA TYR A 153 20.88 -15.11 -3.57
C TYR A 153 21.69 -14.54 -4.73
N ASP A 154 22.86 -15.11 -4.97
CA ASP A 154 23.68 -14.76 -6.13
C ASP A 154 22.91 -15.03 -7.43
N GLY A 155 22.73 -13.99 -8.23
CA GLY A 155 22.00 -14.06 -9.49
C GLY A 155 20.53 -13.68 -9.43
N ASP A 156 19.99 -13.36 -8.25
CA ASP A 156 18.63 -12.82 -8.12
C ASP A 156 18.52 -11.50 -8.88
N ASP A 157 17.37 -11.31 -9.51
CA ASP A 157 16.97 -10.04 -10.09
C ASP A 157 15.79 -9.39 -9.35
N ALA A 158 15.37 -8.19 -9.78
CA ALA A 158 14.28 -7.47 -9.13
C ALA A 158 12.92 -8.20 -9.21
N ALA A 159 12.76 -9.16 -10.13
CA ALA A 159 11.54 -9.96 -10.22
C ALA A 159 11.53 -11.11 -9.20
N ASP A 160 12.72 -11.64 -8.87
CA ASP A 160 12.87 -12.68 -7.85
C ASP A 160 12.57 -12.16 -6.44
N LEU A 161 12.82 -10.85 -6.20
CA LEU A 161 12.56 -10.21 -4.92
C LEU A 161 11.10 -9.71 -4.76
N LYS A 162 10.29 -9.77 -5.82
CA LYS A 162 8.87 -9.37 -5.82
C LYS A 162 7.95 -10.53 -5.49
#